data_212a08e1be615fdc0f86e21016731977
#
_entry.id   212a08e1be615fdc0f86e21016731977
#
_cell.length_a   1.000
_cell.length_b   1.000
_cell.length_c   1.000
_cell.angle_alpha   90.00
_cell.angle_beta   90.00
_cell.angle_gamma   90.00
#
_symmetry.space_group_name_H-M   'P 1'
#
loop_
_entity.id
_entity.type
_entity.pdbx_description
1 polymer ?
#
loop_
_entity_poly.entity_id
_entity_poly.type
_entity_poly.pdbx_seq_one_letter_code
_entity_poly.pdbx_strand_id
1 'polypeptide(L)'
;MSGTLGNKEIMAKNIRRLMDEKGVSRRELCNLLGFKYSTVTDWLNAEKYPRIDKIEMMANFFGVNKADLVEPFNEHPATNSYVHIPVLGAIPAGIPSEAIESVLDYEDIPADMAKHGNFYGLIARGHSMEPTINDGDVVIIRQQPTVESGEIAVVKLNGNEATLKEVKITDEGIFIIGHNRSAFEPMFLTHEKAKSLPLRILGKAVELRRTLGK
;
A
#
# COMPACT_ATOMS: atom_id res chain seq x y z
N MET A 1 26.75 14.79 -20.80
CA MET A 1 25.61 13.90 -20.42
C MET A 1 24.97 13.45 -21.72
N SER A 2 25.25 12.22 -22.18
CA SER A 2 24.59 11.65 -23.37
C SER A 2 23.16 11.31 -23.01
N GLY A 3 22.20 11.92 -23.71
CA GLY A 3 20.79 11.68 -23.48
C GLY A 3 20.44 10.20 -23.67
N THR A 4 19.73 9.63 -22.72
CA THR A 4 19.24 8.24 -22.74
C THR A 4 18.08 8.03 -23.70
N LEU A 5 17.45 9.09 -24.19
CA LEU A 5 16.36 9.07 -25.17
C LEU A 5 16.87 8.54 -26.53
N GLY A 6 16.26 7.46 -27.01
CA GLY A 6 16.62 6.82 -28.28
C GLY A 6 17.66 5.70 -28.14
N ASN A 7 18.00 5.27 -26.91
CA ASN A 7 18.93 4.15 -26.70
C ASN A 7 18.24 2.81 -27.04
N LYS A 8 18.78 2.13 -28.06
CA LYS A 8 18.22 0.88 -28.61
C LYS A 8 18.35 -0.28 -27.62
N GLU A 9 19.44 -0.34 -26.85
CA GLU A 9 19.73 -1.39 -25.87
C GLU A 9 18.74 -1.29 -24.71
N ILE A 10 18.47 -0.07 -24.21
CA ILE A 10 17.47 0.18 -23.16
C ILE A 10 16.09 -0.24 -23.64
N MET A 11 15.70 0.19 -24.83
CA MET A 11 14.43 -0.19 -25.44
C MET A 11 14.28 -1.70 -25.58
N ALA A 12 15.31 -2.40 -26.11
CA ALA A 12 15.29 -3.83 -26.26
C ALA A 12 15.14 -4.57 -24.91
N LYS A 13 15.87 -4.10 -23.88
CA LYS A 13 15.82 -4.66 -22.53
C LYS A 13 14.41 -4.48 -21.93
N ASN A 14 13.84 -3.29 -22.05
CA ASN A 14 12.51 -2.99 -21.52
C ASN A 14 11.41 -3.79 -22.24
N ILE A 15 11.46 -3.91 -23.57
CA ILE A 15 10.47 -4.72 -24.31
C ILE A 15 10.55 -6.19 -23.85
N ARG A 16 11.75 -6.78 -23.70
CA ARG A 16 11.90 -8.17 -23.22
C ARG A 16 11.30 -8.32 -21.82
N ARG A 17 11.68 -7.45 -20.89
CA ARG A 17 11.15 -7.46 -19.52
C ARG A 17 9.61 -7.43 -19.50
N LEU A 18 9.00 -6.50 -20.22
CA LEU A 18 7.55 -6.34 -20.27
C LEU A 18 6.85 -7.54 -20.95
N MET A 19 7.49 -8.15 -21.93
CA MET A 19 7.02 -9.42 -22.53
C MET A 19 7.04 -10.56 -21.52
N ASP A 20 8.12 -10.69 -20.76
CA ASP A 20 8.30 -11.74 -19.73
C ASP A 20 7.29 -11.53 -18.58
N GLU A 21 7.14 -10.31 -18.09
CA GLU A 21 6.16 -9.96 -17.04
C GLU A 21 4.72 -10.25 -17.46
N LYS A 22 4.38 -10.03 -18.73
CA LYS A 22 3.04 -10.29 -19.27
C LYS A 22 2.85 -11.74 -19.76
N GLY A 23 3.92 -12.53 -19.78
CA GLY A 23 3.91 -13.92 -20.28
C GLY A 23 3.64 -14.03 -21.78
N VAL A 24 4.08 -13.04 -22.58
CA VAL A 24 3.77 -12.93 -24.01
C VAL A 24 5.00 -13.25 -24.85
N SER A 25 4.88 -14.20 -25.75
CA SER A 25 5.92 -14.54 -26.74
C SER A 25 6.02 -13.46 -27.83
N ARG A 26 7.17 -13.42 -28.52
CA ARG A 26 7.38 -12.53 -29.68
C ARG A 26 6.31 -12.70 -30.76
N ARG A 27 5.88 -13.95 -31.04
CA ARG A 27 4.87 -14.26 -32.06
C ARG A 27 3.50 -13.70 -31.65
N GLU A 28 3.13 -13.83 -30.37
CA GLU A 28 1.89 -13.29 -29.83
C GLU A 28 1.89 -11.77 -29.84
N LEU A 29 2.98 -11.11 -29.43
CA LEU A 29 3.11 -9.67 -29.52
C LEU A 29 2.91 -9.15 -30.95
N CYS A 30 3.54 -9.85 -31.94
CA CYS A 30 3.37 -9.49 -33.36
C CYS A 30 1.93 -9.64 -33.81
N ASN A 31 1.25 -10.73 -33.45
CA ASN A 31 -0.12 -10.99 -33.84
C ASN A 31 -1.12 -10.00 -33.21
N LEU A 32 -0.95 -9.71 -31.92
CA LEU A 32 -1.85 -8.82 -31.17
C LEU A 32 -1.73 -7.36 -31.61
N LEU A 33 -0.52 -6.90 -31.95
CA LEU A 33 -0.27 -5.52 -32.33
C LEU A 33 -0.10 -5.29 -33.83
N GLY A 34 -0.23 -6.33 -34.65
CA GLY A 34 -0.09 -6.23 -36.11
C GLY A 34 1.33 -5.89 -36.55
N PHE A 35 2.37 -6.26 -35.78
CA PHE A 35 3.76 -5.99 -36.14
C PHE A 35 4.37 -7.10 -36.97
N LYS A 36 5.26 -6.75 -37.91
CA LYS A 36 6.04 -7.76 -38.63
C LYS A 36 7.07 -8.39 -37.68
N TYR A 37 7.18 -9.72 -37.75
CA TYR A 37 8.10 -10.49 -36.88
C TYR A 37 9.54 -10.01 -36.98
N SER A 38 10.06 -9.72 -38.21
CA SER A 38 11.39 -9.17 -38.42
C SER A 38 11.57 -7.82 -37.73
N THR A 39 10.56 -6.94 -37.78
CA THR A 39 10.61 -5.62 -37.15
C THR A 39 10.75 -5.72 -35.61
N VAL A 40 9.96 -6.60 -34.97
CA VAL A 40 10.08 -6.86 -33.53
C VAL A 40 11.42 -7.49 -33.20
N THR A 41 11.92 -8.36 -34.07
CA THR A 41 13.27 -8.94 -33.92
C THR A 41 14.35 -7.88 -33.94
N ASP A 42 14.30 -6.94 -34.89
CA ASP A 42 15.25 -5.82 -34.97
C ASP A 42 15.23 -4.95 -33.70
N TRP A 43 14.04 -4.72 -33.11
CA TRP A 43 13.92 -3.98 -31.84
C TRP A 43 14.50 -4.75 -30.66
N LEU A 44 14.18 -6.04 -30.55
CA LEU A 44 14.71 -6.90 -29.48
C LEU A 44 16.22 -7.09 -29.57
N ASN A 45 16.81 -7.06 -30.75
CA ASN A 45 18.26 -7.17 -30.96
C ASN A 45 18.97 -5.81 -30.87
N ALA A 46 18.26 -4.73 -30.54
CA ALA A 46 18.79 -3.37 -30.52
C ALA A 46 19.34 -2.88 -31.86
N GLU A 47 18.90 -3.48 -32.97
CA GLU A 47 19.33 -3.09 -34.33
C GLU A 47 18.60 -1.82 -34.78
N LYS A 48 17.33 -1.71 -34.48
CA LYS A 48 16.50 -0.57 -34.84
C LYS A 48 15.71 -0.05 -33.62
N TYR A 49 15.32 1.22 -33.68
CA TYR A 49 14.49 1.87 -32.68
C TYR A 49 13.03 1.99 -33.20
N PRO A 50 12.00 1.66 -32.40
CA PRO A 50 10.61 1.82 -32.80
C PRO A 50 10.26 3.30 -33.02
N ARG A 51 9.35 3.56 -33.96
CA ARG A 51 8.74 4.88 -34.08
C ARG A 51 7.78 5.16 -32.93
N ILE A 52 7.49 6.43 -32.67
CA ILE A 52 6.68 6.85 -31.52
C ILE A 52 5.27 6.21 -31.49
N ASP A 53 4.66 6.02 -32.67
CA ASP A 53 3.36 5.35 -32.79
C ASP A 53 3.42 3.88 -32.31
N LYS A 54 4.54 3.19 -32.58
CA LYS A 54 4.75 1.80 -32.14
C LYS A 54 5.07 1.72 -30.63
N ILE A 55 5.79 2.71 -30.10
CA ILE A 55 6.03 2.84 -28.65
C ILE A 55 4.70 3.03 -27.92
N GLU A 56 3.83 3.88 -28.45
CA GLU A 56 2.50 4.10 -27.87
C GLU A 56 1.62 2.85 -27.88
N MET A 57 1.61 2.12 -28.99
CA MET A 57 0.88 0.84 -29.11
C MET A 57 1.38 -0.18 -28.08
N MET A 58 2.71 -0.30 -27.91
CA MET A 58 3.31 -1.20 -26.94
C MET A 58 3.02 -0.76 -25.49
N ALA A 59 3.13 0.53 -25.19
CA ALA A 59 2.84 1.06 -23.86
C ALA A 59 1.38 0.76 -23.46
N ASN A 60 0.43 1.02 -24.34
CA ASN A 60 -0.99 0.70 -24.13
C ASN A 60 -1.23 -0.81 -23.95
N PHE A 61 -0.57 -1.64 -24.78
CA PHE A 61 -0.70 -3.09 -24.69
C PHE A 61 -0.15 -3.65 -23.38
N PHE A 62 1.00 -3.18 -22.94
CA PHE A 62 1.61 -3.60 -21.68
C PHE A 62 0.94 -2.96 -20.45
N GLY A 63 0.20 -1.86 -20.63
CA GLY A 63 -0.43 -1.12 -19.54
C GLY A 63 0.57 -0.27 -18.76
N VAL A 64 1.57 0.28 -19.43
CA VAL A 64 2.67 1.08 -18.85
C VAL A 64 2.77 2.45 -19.51
N ASN A 65 3.55 3.37 -18.94
CA ASN A 65 3.85 4.65 -19.56
C ASN A 65 4.90 4.48 -20.68
N LYS A 66 4.92 5.41 -21.64
CA LYS A 66 5.96 5.43 -22.70
C LYS A 66 7.37 5.53 -22.12
N ALA A 67 7.54 6.21 -21.00
CA ALA A 67 8.81 6.32 -20.27
C ALA A 67 9.35 4.95 -19.86
N ASP A 68 8.51 4.00 -19.46
CA ASP A 68 8.90 2.65 -19.04
C ASP A 68 9.51 1.81 -20.18
N LEU A 69 9.27 2.23 -21.42
CA LEU A 69 9.87 1.63 -22.62
C LEU A 69 11.18 2.32 -23.03
N VAL A 70 11.28 3.63 -22.86
CA VAL A 70 12.38 4.43 -23.48
C VAL A 70 13.48 4.82 -22.49
N GLU A 71 13.21 4.78 -21.19
CA GLU A 71 14.16 5.11 -20.12
C GLU A 71 14.80 3.85 -19.52
N PRO A 72 16.02 3.96 -18.93
CA PRO A 72 16.61 2.84 -18.23
C PRO A 72 15.64 2.34 -17.16
N PHE A 73 15.34 1.05 -17.20
CA PHE A 73 14.63 0.41 -16.10
C PHE A 73 15.58 0.38 -14.89
N ASN A 74 15.39 1.32 -14.01
CA ASN A 74 15.99 1.23 -12.70
C ASN A 74 15.12 0.23 -11.92
N GLU A 75 15.75 -0.73 -11.24
CA GLU A 75 15.06 -1.67 -10.31
C GLU A 75 14.52 -0.96 -9.07
N HIS A 76 14.37 0.35 -9.13
CA HIS A 76 13.49 1.07 -8.22
C HIS A 76 12.07 0.82 -8.72
N PRO A 77 11.17 0.33 -7.86
CA PRO A 77 9.82 -0.03 -8.25
C PRO A 77 9.19 1.12 -9.01
N ALA A 78 8.48 0.75 -10.07
CA ALA A 78 7.68 1.58 -10.95
C ALA A 78 7.21 2.86 -10.26
N THR A 79 7.42 4.00 -10.99
CA THR A 79 6.79 5.29 -10.68
C THR A 79 6.22 5.34 -9.28
N ASN A 80 6.86 6.09 -8.38
CA ASN A 80 6.30 6.43 -7.07
C ASN A 80 4.92 7.11 -7.27
N SER A 81 3.95 6.35 -7.76
CA SER A 81 2.57 6.75 -7.67
C SER A 81 2.21 6.54 -6.21
N TYR A 82 2.14 7.64 -5.50
CA TYR A 82 1.61 7.66 -4.15
C TYR A 82 0.11 7.87 -4.22
N VAL A 83 -0.58 7.31 -3.27
CA VAL A 83 -1.99 7.56 -3.02
C VAL A 83 -2.09 8.38 -1.74
N HIS A 84 -2.73 9.53 -1.84
CA HIS A 84 -3.03 10.37 -0.68
C HIS A 84 -4.13 9.71 0.14
N ILE A 85 -3.84 9.43 1.41
CA ILE A 85 -4.80 8.92 2.38
C ILE A 85 -5.07 9.98 3.45
N PRO A 86 -6.32 10.10 3.93
CA PRO A 86 -6.64 11.06 4.98
C PRO A 86 -6.04 10.65 6.32
N VAL A 87 -5.55 11.63 7.09
CA VAL A 87 -5.11 11.47 8.47
C VAL A 87 -6.20 11.99 9.40
N LEU A 88 -6.65 11.13 10.29
CA LEU A 88 -7.75 11.40 11.22
C LEU A 88 -7.22 11.66 12.63
N GLY A 89 -7.80 12.64 13.32
CA GLY A 89 -7.51 12.91 14.73
C GLY A 89 -8.25 12.01 15.70
N ALA A 90 -9.39 11.50 15.29
CA ALA A 90 -10.21 10.53 16.02
C ALA A 90 -11.00 9.69 15.03
N ILE A 91 -11.39 8.48 15.41
CA ILE A 91 -12.23 7.61 14.57
C ILE A 91 -13.68 7.81 15.00
N PRO A 92 -14.56 8.31 14.12
CA PRO A 92 -15.97 8.44 14.38
C PRO A 92 -16.64 7.08 14.68
N ALA A 93 -17.87 7.09 15.15
CA ALA A 93 -18.61 5.90 15.60
C ALA A 93 -18.89 4.83 14.52
N GLY A 94 -18.47 5.03 13.28
CA GLY A 94 -18.53 4.08 12.16
C GLY A 94 -17.35 4.25 11.24
N ILE A 95 -17.11 3.28 10.34
CA ILE A 95 -16.11 3.42 9.29
C ILE A 95 -16.67 4.44 8.31
N PRO A 96 -15.98 5.53 8.05
CA PRO A 96 -16.60 6.63 7.34
C PRO A 96 -16.36 6.54 5.83
N SER A 97 -17.42 6.36 5.08
CA SER A 97 -17.55 7.12 3.83
C SER A 97 -17.85 8.61 4.10
N GLU A 98 -18.11 8.98 5.35
CA GLU A 98 -18.60 10.31 5.78
C GLU A 98 -17.67 11.05 6.77
N ALA A 99 -16.49 10.53 7.10
CA ALA A 99 -15.55 11.18 8.04
C ALA A 99 -14.76 12.35 7.46
N ILE A 100 -15.32 13.05 6.48
CA ILE A 100 -14.69 14.25 5.88
C ILE A 100 -14.51 15.37 6.93
N GLU A 101 -15.32 15.39 8.01
CA GLU A 101 -15.23 16.41 9.06
C GLU A 101 -14.06 16.22 10.06
N SER A 102 -13.38 15.05 10.06
CA SER A 102 -12.29 14.76 11.00
C SER A 102 -10.91 14.62 10.34
N VAL A 103 -10.76 14.97 9.07
CA VAL A 103 -9.47 14.96 8.37
C VAL A 103 -8.64 16.15 8.86
N LEU A 104 -7.48 15.85 9.42
CA LEU A 104 -6.54 16.84 9.93
C LEU A 104 -5.36 17.09 8.98
N ASP A 105 -4.99 16.06 8.20
CA ASP A 105 -3.85 16.08 7.28
C ASP A 105 -3.99 14.93 6.26
N TYR A 106 -3.02 14.81 5.36
CA TYR A 106 -2.90 13.73 4.39
C TYR A 106 -1.51 13.12 4.44
N GLU A 107 -1.44 11.81 4.21
CA GLU A 107 -0.20 11.06 4.11
C GLU A 107 -0.15 10.30 2.78
N ASP A 108 1.06 10.11 2.27
CA ASP A 108 1.30 9.39 1.03
C ASP A 108 1.66 7.94 1.31
N ILE A 109 0.94 7.00 0.72
CA ILE A 109 1.31 5.58 0.72
C ILE A 109 1.65 5.11 -0.69
N PRO A 110 2.56 4.14 -0.86
CA PRO A 110 2.85 3.54 -2.16
C PRO A 110 1.57 3.01 -2.82
N ALA A 111 1.41 3.25 -4.12
CA ALA A 111 0.24 2.76 -4.86
C ALA A 111 0.09 1.24 -4.79
N ASP A 112 1.20 0.50 -4.70
CA ASP A 112 1.16 -0.95 -4.51
C ASP A 112 0.54 -1.34 -3.17
N MET A 113 0.83 -0.61 -2.09
CA MET A 113 0.16 -0.78 -0.81
C MET A 113 -1.35 -0.51 -0.94
N ALA A 114 -1.72 0.58 -1.62
CA ALA A 114 -3.12 0.97 -1.80
C ALA A 114 -3.96 -0.06 -2.58
N LYS A 115 -3.35 -0.92 -3.40
CA LYS A 115 -4.04 -2.03 -4.10
C LYS A 115 -4.56 -3.11 -3.14
N HIS A 116 -4.04 -3.19 -1.92
CA HIS A 116 -4.36 -4.23 -0.95
C HIS A 116 -5.49 -3.85 0.04
N GLY A 117 -6.18 -2.75 -0.20
CA GLY A 117 -7.33 -2.33 0.61
C GLY A 117 -7.44 -0.83 0.78
N ASN A 118 -8.34 -0.42 1.67
CA ASN A 118 -8.51 0.98 2.05
C ASN A 118 -7.61 1.32 3.24
N PHE A 119 -6.98 2.50 3.18
CA PHE A 119 -6.06 2.97 4.20
C PHE A 119 -6.43 4.36 4.70
N TYR A 120 -6.08 4.63 5.94
CA TYR A 120 -6.12 5.97 6.53
C TYR A 120 -4.99 6.12 7.56
N GLY A 121 -4.55 7.33 7.81
CA GLY A 121 -3.67 7.68 8.90
C GLY A 121 -4.50 7.94 10.18
N LEU A 122 -3.97 7.57 11.32
CA LEU A 122 -4.54 7.91 12.63
C LEU A 122 -3.46 8.56 13.49
N ILE A 123 -3.72 9.75 14.02
CA ILE A 123 -2.85 10.38 15.01
C ILE A 123 -3.04 9.64 16.34
N ALA A 124 -1.97 9.02 16.83
CA ALA A 124 -1.97 8.38 18.14
C ALA A 124 -2.13 9.44 19.23
N ARG A 125 -2.99 9.17 20.22
CA ARG A 125 -3.19 10.03 21.36
C ARG A 125 -3.06 9.27 22.66
N GLY A 126 -2.35 9.90 23.62
CA GLY A 126 -2.07 9.35 24.93
C GLY A 126 -0.93 8.35 24.93
N HIS A 127 -0.68 7.77 26.09
CA HIS A 127 0.58 7.06 26.40
C HIS A 127 0.42 5.53 26.49
N SER A 128 -0.75 4.99 26.17
CA SER A 128 -1.06 3.55 26.40
C SER A 128 -0.24 2.58 25.54
N MET A 129 0.29 3.05 24.40
CA MET A 129 1.08 2.24 23.47
C MET A 129 2.57 2.56 23.47
N GLU A 130 3.01 3.44 24.37
CA GLU A 130 4.45 3.73 24.57
C GLU A 130 5.21 2.51 25.10
N PRO A 131 6.49 2.37 24.72
CA PRO A 131 7.29 3.24 23.84
C PRO A 131 7.12 2.94 22.34
N THR A 132 6.32 1.96 21.96
CA THR A 132 6.16 1.51 20.57
C THR A 132 5.53 2.59 19.71
N ILE A 133 4.42 3.15 20.18
CA ILE A 133 3.70 4.27 19.54
C ILE A 133 3.58 5.38 20.56
N ASN A 134 4.12 6.53 20.27
CA ASN A 134 4.10 7.70 21.15
C ASN A 134 2.92 8.62 20.82
N ASP A 135 2.59 9.49 21.76
CA ASP A 135 1.62 10.56 21.52
C ASP A 135 2.06 11.44 20.35
N GLY A 136 1.16 11.71 19.40
CA GLY A 136 1.43 12.49 18.19
C GLY A 136 2.00 11.70 17.00
N ASP A 137 2.34 10.42 17.14
CA ASP A 137 2.73 9.60 15.99
C ASP A 137 1.57 9.43 15.01
N VAL A 138 1.87 9.33 13.72
CA VAL A 138 0.89 8.94 12.70
C VAL A 138 1.01 7.45 12.42
N VAL A 139 -0.06 6.71 12.64
CA VAL A 139 -0.13 5.27 12.37
C VAL A 139 -0.96 5.03 11.12
N ILE A 140 -0.38 4.38 10.11
CA ILE A 140 -1.10 3.99 8.90
C ILE A 140 -1.89 2.73 9.19
N ILE A 141 -3.18 2.80 8.97
CA ILE A 141 -4.15 1.75 9.27
C ILE A 141 -4.72 1.19 7.97
N ARG A 142 -4.63 -0.13 7.81
CA ARG A 142 -5.41 -0.84 6.80
C ARG A 142 -6.77 -1.20 7.37
N GLN A 143 -7.83 -0.77 6.71
CA GLN A 143 -9.20 -1.04 7.09
C GLN A 143 -9.53 -2.52 6.92
N GLN A 144 -9.80 -3.21 8.01
CA GLN A 144 -10.20 -4.62 8.01
C GLN A 144 -10.86 -5.01 9.33
N PRO A 145 -11.79 -5.99 9.32
CA PRO A 145 -12.54 -6.38 10.52
C PRO A 145 -11.83 -7.40 11.42
N THR A 146 -10.66 -7.91 11.02
CA THR A 146 -9.93 -8.96 11.73
C THR A 146 -8.43 -8.67 11.75
N VAL A 147 -7.73 -9.21 12.75
CA VAL A 147 -6.27 -9.20 12.87
C VAL A 147 -5.77 -10.55 13.35
N GLU A 148 -4.50 -10.82 13.14
CA GLU A 148 -3.81 -11.99 13.70
C GLU A 148 -3.36 -11.70 15.14
N SER A 149 -3.07 -12.79 15.88
CA SER A 149 -2.61 -12.67 17.27
C SER A 149 -1.26 -11.96 17.36
N GLY A 150 -1.18 -10.94 18.20
CA GLY A 150 0.01 -10.11 18.39
C GLY A 150 0.07 -8.86 17.49
N GLU A 151 -0.94 -8.63 16.68
CA GLU A 151 -1.00 -7.44 15.82
C GLU A 151 -1.58 -6.23 16.55
N ILE A 152 -1.10 -5.05 16.19
CA ILE A 152 -1.67 -3.78 16.68
C ILE A 152 -2.85 -3.41 15.79
N ALA A 153 -3.96 -3.10 16.43
CA ALA A 153 -5.21 -2.78 15.77
C ALA A 153 -5.88 -1.55 16.36
N VAL A 154 -6.72 -0.94 15.56
CA VAL A 154 -7.71 0.00 16.05
C VAL A 154 -8.89 -0.81 16.56
N VAL A 155 -9.11 -0.78 17.88
CA VAL A 155 -10.18 -1.51 18.55
C VAL A 155 -11.22 -0.55 19.12
N LYS A 156 -12.48 -0.93 19.05
CA LYS A 156 -13.61 -0.22 19.65
C LYS A 156 -14.32 -1.15 20.62
N LEU A 157 -14.49 -0.70 21.87
CA LEU A 157 -15.13 -1.45 22.95
C LEU A 157 -16.38 -0.71 23.41
N ASN A 158 -17.51 -1.41 23.54
CA ASN A 158 -18.77 -0.90 24.13
C ASN A 158 -19.26 0.45 23.59
N GLY A 159 -19.02 0.74 22.32
CA GLY A 159 -19.42 2.02 21.75
C GLY A 159 -18.53 3.21 22.16
N ASN A 160 -17.53 2.99 23.00
CA ASN A 160 -16.51 3.98 23.37
C ASN A 160 -15.67 4.41 22.15
N GLU A 161 -14.84 5.41 22.35
CA GLU A 161 -13.88 5.85 21.33
C GLU A 161 -12.95 4.70 20.90
N ALA A 162 -12.60 4.71 19.63
CA ALA A 162 -11.65 3.75 19.08
C ALA A 162 -10.24 4.04 19.57
N THR A 163 -9.47 3.01 19.89
CA THR A 163 -8.12 3.12 20.43
C THR A 163 -7.16 2.10 19.78
N LEU A 164 -5.86 2.44 19.75
CA LEU A 164 -4.81 1.51 19.31
C LEU A 164 -4.43 0.57 20.44
N LYS A 165 -4.46 -0.74 20.20
CA LYS A 165 -4.03 -1.77 21.15
C LYS A 165 -3.47 -2.97 20.39
N GLU A 166 -2.58 -3.71 21.05
CA GLU A 166 -2.21 -5.05 20.60
C GLU A 166 -3.35 -6.02 20.92
N VAL A 167 -3.69 -6.84 19.94
CA VAL A 167 -4.74 -7.87 20.08
C VAL A 167 -4.07 -9.24 20.10
N LYS A 168 -4.13 -9.95 21.23
CA LYS A 168 -3.61 -11.30 21.34
C LYS A 168 -4.76 -12.29 21.44
N ILE A 169 -4.85 -13.20 20.49
CA ILE A 169 -5.91 -14.22 20.40
C ILE A 169 -5.35 -15.53 20.94
N THR A 170 -6.10 -16.16 21.84
CA THR A 170 -5.78 -17.47 22.44
C THR A 170 -7.00 -18.37 22.35
N ASP A 171 -6.83 -19.65 22.67
CA ASP A 171 -7.94 -20.62 22.71
C ASP A 171 -9.01 -20.26 23.76
N GLU A 172 -8.65 -19.53 24.81
CA GLU A 172 -9.56 -19.13 25.90
C GLU A 172 -10.24 -17.79 25.65
N GLY A 173 -9.70 -16.93 24.79
CA GLY A 173 -10.25 -15.59 24.55
C GLY A 173 -9.25 -14.63 23.92
N ILE A 174 -9.56 -13.36 24.07
CA ILE A 174 -8.85 -12.24 23.46
C ILE A 174 -8.29 -11.33 24.54
N PHE A 175 -7.00 -11.03 24.48
CA PHE A 175 -6.36 -9.99 25.27
C PHE A 175 -6.27 -8.70 24.44
N ILE A 176 -6.65 -7.60 25.06
CA ILE A 176 -6.44 -6.24 24.56
C ILE A 176 -5.33 -5.63 25.42
N ILE A 177 -4.18 -5.33 24.80
CA ILE A 177 -2.96 -5.01 25.51
C ILE A 177 -2.46 -3.61 25.08
N GLY A 178 -2.22 -2.76 26.08
CA GLY A 178 -1.39 -1.56 25.90
C GLY A 178 0.07 -1.88 26.19
N HIS A 179 0.99 -1.27 25.48
CA HIS A 179 2.41 -1.48 25.70
C HIS A 179 2.94 -0.75 26.93
N ASN A 180 2.24 0.28 27.37
CA ASN A 180 2.50 0.99 28.63
C ASN A 180 1.52 0.51 29.71
N ARG A 181 1.97 -0.41 30.56
CA ARG A 181 1.14 -0.96 31.63
C ARG A 181 0.73 0.07 32.71
N SER A 182 1.46 1.16 32.82
CA SER A 182 1.09 2.23 33.76
C SER A 182 -0.10 3.07 33.24
N ALA A 183 -0.30 3.10 31.93
CA ALA A 183 -1.36 3.87 31.28
C ALA A 183 -2.56 3.01 30.85
N PHE A 184 -2.39 1.70 30.70
CA PHE A 184 -3.44 0.77 30.32
C PHE A 184 -3.20 -0.62 30.91
N GLU A 185 -4.13 -1.06 31.76
CA GLU A 185 -4.11 -2.43 32.28
C GLU A 185 -4.66 -3.39 31.21
N PRO A 186 -3.96 -4.52 30.90
CA PRO A 186 -4.42 -5.48 29.91
C PRO A 186 -5.80 -6.04 30.26
N MET A 187 -6.70 -6.08 29.27
CA MET A 187 -8.04 -6.58 29.42
C MET A 187 -8.16 -7.96 28.79
N PHE A 188 -8.69 -8.92 29.51
CA PHE A 188 -9.03 -10.25 29.01
C PHE A 188 -10.54 -10.38 28.78
N LEU A 189 -10.92 -10.82 27.58
CA LEU A 189 -12.29 -11.11 27.19
C LEU A 189 -12.40 -12.58 26.77
N THR A 190 -13.17 -13.38 27.50
CA THR A 190 -13.52 -14.73 27.03
C THR A 190 -14.26 -14.65 25.70
N HIS A 191 -14.25 -15.71 24.91
CA HIS A 191 -14.96 -15.75 23.62
C HIS A 191 -16.46 -15.42 23.76
N GLU A 192 -17.10 -15.84 24.86
CA GLU A 192 -18.49 -15.51 25.16
C GLU A 192 -18.66 -14.00 25.45
N LYS A 193 -17.78 -13.43 26.28
CA LYS A 193 -17.78 -11.99 26.55
C LYS A 193 -17.46 -11.16 25.33
N ALA A 194 -16.52 -11.58 24.48
CA ALA A 194 -16.20 -10.89 23.23
C ALA A 194 -17.36 -10.88 22.22
N LYS A 195 -18.23 -11.89 22.26
CA LYS A 195 -19.48 -11.92 21.47
C LYS A 195 -20.57 -11.03 22.05
N SER A 196 -20.67 -10.95 23.38
CA SER A 196 -21.70 -10.16 24.08
C SER A 196 -21.33 -8.68 24.22
N LEU A 197 -20.05 -8.38 24.32
CA LEU A 197 -19.51 -7.01 24.28
C LEU A 197 -19.27 -6.63 22.82
N PRO A 198 -19.71 -5.48 22.32
CA PRO A 198 -19.43 -5.05 20.96
C PRO A 198 -17.95 -4.64 20.80
N LEU A 199 -17.04 -5.63 20.90
CA LEU A 199 -15.67 -5.49 20.49
C LEU A 199 -15.64 -5.48 18.95
N ARG A 200 -15.16 -4.39 18.38
CA ARG A 200 -14.97 -4.28 16.92
C ARG A 200 -13.54 -3.92 16.62
N ILE A 201 -12.95 -4.62 15.65
CA ILE A 201 -11.70 -4.25 15.02
C ILE A 201 -12.07 -3.38 13.81
N LEU A 202 -11.49 -2.20 13.71
CA LEU A 202 -11.73 -1.24 12.64
C LEU A 202 -10.62 -1.23 11.62
N GLY A 203 -9.44 -1.74 11.98
CA GLY A 203 -8.30 -1.83 11.09
C GLY A 203 -7.04 -2.32 11.80
N LYS A 204 -6.06 -2.70 10.99
CA LYS A 204 -4.72 -3.15 11.40
C LYS A 204 -3.71 -2.03 11.21
N ALA A 205 -2.87 -1.77 12.20
CA ALA A 205 -1.70 -0.91 12.05
C ALA A 205 -0.66 -1.59 11.17
N VAL A 206 -0.21 -0.91 10.12
CA VAL A 206 0.73 -1.48 9.14
C VAL A 206 2.03 -0.70 9.03
N GLU A 207 2.02 0.59 9.39
CA GLU A 207 3.18 1.45 9.35
C GLU A 207 3.08 2.52 10.43
N LEU A 208 4.22 2.93 10.99
CA LEU A 208 4.34 4.01 11.97
C LEU A 208 5.19 5.12 11.38
N ARG A 209 4.72 6.35 11.45
CA ARG A 209 5.44 7.54 11.04
C ARG A 209 5.66 8.47 12.21
N ARG A 210 6.91 8.77 12.48
CA ARG A 210 7.33 9.66 13.56
C ARG A 210 8.25 10.74 13.01
N THR A 211 7.88 11.98 13.21
CA THR A 211 8.76 13.11 12.93
C THR A 211 9.71 13.30 14.11
N LEU A 212 11.02 13.24 13.86
CA LEU A 212 12.04 13.48 14.86
C LEU A 212 12.31 14.99 14.92
N GLY A 213 12.14 15.57 16.09
CA GLY A 213 12.52 16.96 16.37
C GLY A 213 11.44 17.99 15.95
N LYS A 214 10.55 18.28 16.83
CA LYS A 214 9.99 19.62 17.02
C LYS A 214 10.44 20.14 18.37
#